data_14e84912ac86cf831ed7a31810854f08
#
_entry.id   14e84912ac86cf831ed7a31810854f08
#
_cell.length_a   1.000
_cell.length_b   1.000
_cell.length_c   1.000
_cell.angle_alpha   90.00
_cell.angle_beta   90.00
_cell.angle_gamma   90.00
#
_symmetry.space_group_name_H-M   'P 1'
#
loop_
_entity.id
_entity.type
_entity.pdbx_description
1 polymer ?
#
loop_
_entity_poly.entity_id
_entity_poly.type
_entity_poly.pdbx_seq_one_letter_code
_entity_poly.pdbx_strand_id
1 'polypeptide(L)'
;MNLTNDLYQRIVAAKVYIDENYHEPIDLEVISKKAFLSRFHFHRLFRKVYRRTPHQYLTQKRIDKAKDLLAENKPVTDVCNEVGFESIGSFSSLFKKEIGFAPTYYRNMAWLKKQQQKAQPKLAIPHCFIENYKLGE
;
A
#
# COMPACT_ATOMS: atom_id res chain seq x y z
N MET A 1 -19.48 4.28 21.92
CA MET A 1 -19.97 3.03 21.34
C MET A 1 -19.02 1.90 21.70
N ASN A 2 -19.55 0.86 22.32
CA ASN A 2 -18.73 -0.28 22.69
C ASN A 2 -18.53 -1.20 21.48
N LEU A 3 -17.29 -1.61 21.29
CA LEU A 3 -16.94 -2.55 20.22
C LEU A 3 -17.09 -3.97 20.77
N THR A 4 -18.16 -4.64 20.36
CA THR A 4 -18.38 -6.03 20.78
C THR A 4 -17.42 -6.95 19.99
N ASN A 5 -17.26 -8.17 20.50
CA ASN A 5 -16.43 -9.16 19.83
C ASN A 5 -16.94 -9.46 18.40
N ASP A 6 -18.26 -9.52 18.23
CA ASP A 6 -18.86 -9.75 16.92
C ASP A 6 -18.54 -8.62 15.95
N LEU A 7 -18.69 -7.35 16.38
CA LEU A 7 -18.35 -6.21 15.56
C LEU A 7 -16.86 -6.19 15.22
N TYR A 8 -16.01 -6.48 16.19
CA TYR A 8 -14.58 -6.55 15.95
C TYR A 8 -14.25 -7.58 14.87
N GLN A 9 -14.84 -8.77 14.95
CA GLN A 9 -14.60 -9.82 13.95
C GLN A 9 -15.06 -9.42 12.57
N ARG A 10 -16.18 -8.68 12.46
CA ARG A 10 -16.66 -8.16 11.17
C ARG A 10 -15.68 -7.16 10.59
N ILE A 11 -15.09 -6.29 11.40
CA ILE A 11 -14.10 -5.32 10.96
C ILE A 11 -12.82 -6.04 10.50
N VAL A 12 -12.37 -7.03 11.24
CA VAL A 12 -11.21 -7.85 10.85
C VAL A 12 -11.46 -8.57 9.52
N ALA A 13 -12.65 -9.13 9.33
CA ALA A 13 -13.01 -9.81 8.09
C ALA A 13 -12.95 -8.85 6.89
N ALA A 14 -13.42 -7.61 7.08
CA ALA A 14 -13.36 -6.60 6.03
C ALA A 14 -11.91 -6.20 5.72
N LYS A 15 -11.07 -6.09 6.74
CA LYS A 15 -9.64 -5.82 6.57
C LYS A 15 -8.96 -6.93 5.77
N VAL A 16 -9.25 -8.18 6.08
CA VAL A 16 -8.72 -9.32 5.34
C VAL A 16 -9.19 -9.29 3.88
N TYR A 17 -10.45 -8.89 3.66
CA TYR A 17 -10.97 -8.73 2.30
C TYR A 17 -10.16 -7.70 1.51
N ILE A 18 -9.83 -6.56 2.14
CA ILE A 18 -8.98 -5.55 1.49
C ILE A 18 -7.60 -6.15 1.17
N ASP A 19 -7.00 -6.85 2.12
CA ASP A 19 -5.67 -7.45 1.93
C ASP A 19 -5.64 -8.42 0.74
N GLU A 20 -6.74 -9.14 0.50
CA GLU A 20 -6.81 -10.14 -0.54
C GLU A 20 -7.29 -9.57 -1.88
N ASN A 21 -7.95 -8.40 -1.88
CA ASN A 21 -8.60 -7.85 -3.07
C ASN A 21 -8.19 -6.41 -3.38
N TYR A 22 -7.08 -5.92 -2.83
CA TYR A 22 -6.66 -4.53 -3.02
C TYR A 22 -6.47 -4.16 -4.49
N HIS A 23 -6.12 -5.12 -5.33
CA HIS A 23 -5.88 -4.92 -6.76
C HIS A 23 -7.17 -4.77 -7.58
N GLU A 24 -8.31 -5.05 -6.97
CA GLU A 24 -9.62 -4.95 -7.62
C GLU A 24 -10.24 -3.57 -7.39
N PRO A 25 -11.19 -3.15 -8.24
CA PRO A 25 -11.87 -1.85 -8.05
C PRO A 25 -12.90 -1.94 -6.93
N ILE A 26 -12.41 -1.99 -5.69
CA ILE A 26 -13.27 -2.04 -4.51
C ILE A 26 -13.40 -0.66 -3.90
N ASP A 27 -14.61 -0.35 -3.41
CA ASP A 27 -14.89 0.93 -2.76
C ASP A 27 -15.44 0.67 -1.35
N LEU A 28 -15.73 1.77 -0.64
CA LEU A 28 -16.25 1.70 0.72
C LEU A 28 -17.54 0.88 0.81
N GLU A 29 -18.42 1.01 -0.18
CA GLU A 29 -19.68 0.28 -0.18
C GLU A 29 -19.47 -1.22 -0.27
N VAL A 30 -18.61 -1.66 -1.17
CA VAL A 30 -18.27 -3.09 -1.33
C VAL A 30 -17.67 -3.62 -0.02
N ILE A 31 -16.72 -2.89 0.54
CA ILE A 31 -16.01 -3.33 1.74
C ILE A 31 -16.95 -3.39 2.95
N SER A 32 -17.80 -2.36 3.13
CA SER A 32 -18.72 -2.32 4.26
C SER A 32 -19.74 -3.46 4.21
N LYS A 33 -20.15 -3.88 3.03
CA LYS A 33 -21.04 -5.04 2.86
C LYS A 33 -20.39 -6.34 3.35
N LYS A 34 -19.08 -6.46 3.21
CA LYS A 34 -18.35 -7.62 3.73
C LYS A 34 -18.36 -7.67 5.25
N ALA A 35 -18.53 -6.52 5.90
CA ALA A 35 -18.65 -6.44 7.36
C ALA A 35 -20.13 -6.50 7.80
N PHE A 36 -21.08 -6.55 6.88
CA PHE A 36 -22.52 -6.49 7.16
C PHE A 36 -22.90 -5.25 7.97
N LEU A 37 -22.30 -4.10 7.59
CA LEU A 37 -22.51 -2.82 8.26
C LEU A 37 -22.81 -1.74 7.23
N SER A 38 -23.46 -0.66 7.67
CA SER A 38 -23.62 0.54 6.84
C SER A 38 -22.26 1.19 6.60
N ARG A 39 -22.15 2.00 5.54
CA ARG A 39 -20.89 2.69 5.22
C ARG A 39 -20.39 3.55 6.39
N PHE A 40 -21.32 4.30 7.02
CA PHE A 40 -20.95 5.19 8.12
C PHE A 40 -20.48 4.43 9.35
N HIS A 41 -21.22 3.39 9.72
CA HIS A 41 -20.88 2.56 10.88
C HIS A 41 -19.56 1.84 10.67
N PHE A 42 -19.39 1.24 9.49
CA PHE A 42 -18.14 0.56 9.12
C PHE A 42 -16.95 1.51 9.15
N HIS A 43 -17.07 2.68 8.50
CA HIS A 43 -16.00 3.66 8.44
C HIS A 43 -15.53 4.05 9.85
N ARG A 44 -16.47 4.33 10.74
CA ARG A 44 -16.19 4.74 12.11
C ARG A 44 -15.48 3.65 12.90
N LEU A 45 -15.99 2.42 12.83
CA LEU A 45 -15.42 1.29 13.56
C LEU A 45 -14.06 0.88 13.00
N PHE A 46 -13.90 0.87 11.69
CA PHE A 46 -12.63 0.55 11.06
C PHE A 46 -11.54 1.52 11.52
N ARG A 47 -11.85 2.81 11.49
CA ARG A 47 -10.90 3.84 11.94
C ARG A 47 -10.56 3.68 13.42
N LYS A 48 -11.54 3.29 14.22
CA LYS A 48 -11.31 3.06 15.65
C LYS A 48 -10.34 1.89 15.89
N VAL A 49 -10.49 0.81 15.14
CA VAL A 49 -9.66 -0.39 15.27
C VAL A 49 -8.27 -0.19 14.67
N TYR A 50 -8.19 0.32 13.45
CA TYR A 50 -6.93 0.38 12.69
C TYR A 50 -6.28 1.76 12.66
N ARG A 51 -6.91 2.78 13.23
CA ARG A 51 -6.41 4.15 13.29
C ARG A 51 -6.22 4.78 11.90
N ARG A 52 -6.87 4.23 10.89
CA ARG A 52 -6.89 4.70 9.51
C ARG A 52 -8.26 4.47 8.94
N THR A 53 -8.65 5.30 7.96
CA THR A 53 -9.89 5.06 7.24
C THR A 53 -9.72 3.83 6.35
N PRO A 54 -10.81 3.16 5.95
CA PRO A 54 -10.71 2.05 5.00
C PRO A 54 -10.02 2.45 3.70
N HIS A 55 -10.29 3.65 3.19
CA HIS A 55 -9.65 4.15 1.98
C HIS A 55 -8.13 4.33 2.17
N GLN A 56 -7.72 4.91 3.29
CA GLN A 56 -6.30 5.06 3.60
C GLN A 56 -5.61 3.70 3.69
N TYR A 57 -6.26 2.74 4.30
CA TYR A 57 -5.72 1.38 4.42
C TYR A 57 -5.56 0.73 3.05
N LEU A 58 -6.58 0.82 2.20
CA LEU A 58 -6.53 0.29 0.84
C LEU A 58 -5.41 0.93 0.03
N THR A 59 -5.31 2.26 0.08
CA THR A 59 -4.28 3.02 -0.61
C THR A 59 -2.89 2.59 -0.16
N GLN A 60 -2.68 2.48 1.15
CA GLN A 60 -1.40 2.06 1.70
C GLN A 60 -1.02 0.66 1.24
N LYS A 61 -1.99 -0.24 1.19
CA LYS A 61 -1.78 -1.61 0.72
C LYS A 61 -1.31 -1.63 -0.73
N ARG A 62 -1.95 -0.82 -1.58
CA ARG A 62 -1.58 -0.70 -2.99
C ARG A 62 -0.18 -0.13 -3.16
N ILE A 63 0.15 0.91 -2.39
CA ILE A 63 1.47 1.56 -2.46
C ILE A 63 2.56 0.60 -1.97
N ASP A 64 2.33 -0.14 -0.90
CA ASP A 64 3.30 -1.11 -0.38
C ASP A 64 3.60 -2.19 -1.42
N LYS A 65 2.56 -2.69 -2.08
CA LYS A 65 2.74 -3.69 -3.13
C LYS A 65 3.45 -3.10 -4.35
N ALA A 66 3.15 -1.84 -4.68
CA ALA A 66 3.83 -1.14 -5.77
C ALA A 66 5.33 -1.04 -5.51
N LYS A 67 5.74 -0.76 -4.28
CA LYS A 67 7.16 -0.71 -3.91
C LYS A 67 7.85 -2.05 -4.22
N ASP A 68 7.23 -3.14 -3.84
CA ASP A 68 7.78 -4.47 -4.09
C ASP A 68 7.96 -4.74 -5.59
N LEU A 69 6.93 -4.42 -6.37
CA LEU A 69 6.96 -4.65 -7.82
C LEU A 69 7.97 -3.74 -8.53
N LEU A 70 8.07 -2.48 -8.11
CA LEU A 70 9.06 -1.55 -8.67
C LEU A 70 10.48 -2.03 -8.34
N ALA A 71 10.69 -2.58 -7.15
CA ALA A 71 12.00 -3.14 -6.77
C ALA A 71 12.38 -4.35 -7.62
N GLU A 72 11.40 -5.01 -8.24
CA GLU A 72 11.63 -6.09 -9.22
C GLU A 72 11.88 -5.55 -10.62
N ASN A 73 12.01 -4.23 -10.77
CA ASN A 73 12.26 -3.52 -12.03
C ASN A 73 11.11 -3.62 -13.05
N LYS A 74 9.89 -3.82 -12.59
CA LYS A 74 8.72 -3.82 -13.47
C LYS A 74 8.42 -2.40 -13.96
N PRO A 75 7.91 -2.27 -15.22
CA PRO A 75 7.53 -0.95 -15.74
C PRO A 75 6.48 -0.27 -14.86
N VAL A 76 6.60 1.05 -14.70
CA VAL A 76 5.70 1.82 -13.83
C VAL A 76 4.25 1.67 -14.25
N THR A 77 3.96 1.69 -15.55
CA THR A 77 2.60 1.53 -16.06
C THR A 77 2.00 0.19 -15.66
N ASP A 78 2.79 -0.88 -15.79
CA ASP A 78 2.35 -2.23 -15.40
C ASP A 78 2.08 -2.31 -13.90
N VAL A 79 2.96 -1.73 -13.10
CA VAL A 79 2.78 -1.69 -11.65
C VAL A 79 1.50 -0.95 -11.27
N CYS A 80 1.27 0.21 -11.87
CA CYS A 80 0.06 1.00 -11.65
C CYS A 80 -1.20 0.17 -11.85
N ASN A 81 -1.28 -0.54 -12.97
CA ASN A 81 -2.42 -1.37 -13.30
C ASN A 81 -2.54 -2.58 -12.37
N GLU A 82 -1.42 -3.23 -12.08
CA GLU A 82 -1.39 -4.45 -11.28
C GLU A 82 -1.84 -4.23 -9.84
N VAL A 83 -1.53 -3.05 -9.27
CA VAL A 83 -1.93 -2.76 -7.89
C VAL A 83 -3.31 -2.10 -7.77
N GLY A 84 -3.98 -1.84 -8.90
CA GLY A 84 -5.38 -1.41 -8.89
C GLY A 84 -5.64 0.08 -9.04
N PHE A 85 -4.65 0.87 -9.43
CA PHE A 85 -4.87 2.29 -9.73
C PHE A 85 -5.43 2.46 -11.14
N GLU A 86 -6.39 3.38 -11.29
CA GLU A 86 -7.03 3.63 -12.57
C GLU A 86 -6.19 4.48 -13.51
N SER A 87 -5.38 5.39 -12.97
CA SER A 87 -4.55 6.27 -13.78
C SER A 87 -3.14 6.35 -13.25
N ILE A 88 -2.19 6.47 -14.18
CA ILE A 88 -0.78 6.60 -13.83
C ILE A 88 -0.50 7.93 -13.13
N GLY A 89 -1.26 8.97 -13.47
CA GLY A 89 -1.13 10.28 -12.83
C GLY A 89 -1.49 10.23 -11.35
N SER A 90 -2.62 9.64 -11.02
CA SER A 90 -3.06 9.46 -9.63
C SER A 90 -2.07 8.59 -8.86
N PHE A 91 -1.63 7.50 -9.48
CA PHE A 91 -0.65 6.60 -8.86
C PHE A 91 0.65 7.33 -8.56
N SER A 92 1.21 8.03 -9.55
CA SER A 92 2.50 8.71 -9.40
C SER A 92 2.46 9.78 -8.33
N SER A 93 1.39 10.58 -8.30
CA SER A 93 1.23 11.65 -7.30
C SER A 93 1.14 11.07 -5.91
N LEU A 94 0.34 10.04 -5.74
CA LEU A 94 0.13 9.42 -4.43
C LEU A 94 1.38 8.68 -3.96
N PHE A 95 2.04 7.96 -4.86
CA PHE A 95 3.29 7.27 -4.55
C PHE A 95 4.35 8.26 -4.07
N LYS A 96 4.52 9.37 -4.79
CA LYS A 96 5.49 10.40 -4.41
C LYS A 96 5.14 11.01 -3.05
N LYS A 97 3.86 11.25 -2.79
CA LYS A 97 3.40 11.79 -1.50
C LYS A 97 3.71 10.84 -0.35
N GLU A 98 3.45 9.55 -0.54
CA GLU A 98 3.61 8.55 0.54
C GLU A 98 5.06 8.10 0.72
N ILE A 99 5.81 7.98 -0.36
CA ILE A 99 7.16 7.41 -0.34
C ILE A 99 8.25 8.49 -0.36
N GLY A 100 7.94 9.68 -0.88
CA GLY A 100 8.89 10.78 -0.99
C GLY A 100 9.59 10.86 -2.34
N PHE A 101 9.45 9.86 -3.19
CA PHE A 101 10.07 9.80 -4.51
C PHE A 101 9.06 9.35 -5.56
N ALA A 102 9.23 9.83 -6.80
CA ALA A 102 8.42 9.38 -7.92
C ALA A 102 8.67 7.89 -8.18
N PRO A 103 7.67 7.16 -8.71
CA PRO A 103 7.82 5.72 -8.96
C PRO A 103 9.02 5.35 -9.82
N THR A 104 9.28 6.11 -10.89
CA THR A 104 10.41 5.85 -11.79
C THR A 104 11.74 5.99 -11.05
N TYR A 105 11.86 7.05 -10.25
CA TYR A 105 13.07 7.28 -9.46
C TYR A 105 13.27 6.14 -8.46
N TYR A 106 12.22 5.77 -7.75
CA TYR A 106 12.27 4.67 -6.78
C TYR A 106 12.71 3.36 -7.44
N ARG A 107 12.12 3.04 -8.60
CA ARG A 107 12.47 1.84 -9.36
C ARG A 107 13.96 1.84 -9.75
N ASN A 108 14.45 2.95 -10.27
CA ASN A 108 15.83 3.07 -10.73
C ASN A 108 16.80 2.95 -9.56
N MET A 109 16.50 3.56 -8.42
CA MET A 109 17.33 3.45 -7.23
C MET A 109 17.37 2.02 -6.70
N ALA A 110 16.24 1.33 -6.66
CA ALA A 110 16.17 -0.05 -6.21
C ALA A 110 16.97 -0.97 -7.14
N TRP A 111 16.89 -0.73 -8.45
CA TRP A 111 17.64 -1.51 -9.44
C TRP A 111 19.15 -1.30 -9.28
N LEU A 112 19.59 -0.04 -9.17
CA LEU A 112 21.02 0.28 -8.97
C LEU A 112 21.56 -0.39 -7.71
N LYS A 113 20.80 -0.36 -6.62
CA LYS A 113 21.17 -1.00 -5.37
C LYS A 113 21.38 -2.51 -5.56
N LYS A 114 20.47 -3.17 -6.27
CA LYS A 114 20.60 -4.60 -6.58
C LYS A 114 21.86 -4.89 -7.40
N GLN A 115 22.17 -4.04 -8.39
CA GLN A 115 23.37 -4.21 -9.20
C GLN A 115 24.63 -4.07 -8.35
N GLN A 116 24.67 -3.09 -7.47
CA GLN A 116 25.81 -2.91 -6.55
C GLN A 116 25.98 -4.11 -5.62
N GLN A 117 24.89 -4.65 -5.09
CA GLN A 117 24.95 -5.83 -4.23
C GLN A 117 25.45 -7.07 -4.97
N LYS A 118 25.07 -7.22 -6.24
CA LYS A 118 25.55 -8.33 -7.08
C LYS A 118 27.03 -8.20 -7.40
N ALA A 119 27.48 -6.98 -7.75
CA ALA A 119 28.86 -6.73 -8.14
C ALA A 119 29.81 -6.79 -6.94
N GLN A 120 29.40 -6.25 -5.79
CA GLN A 120 30.23 -6.13 -4.60
C GLN A 120 29.39 -6.39 -3.33
N PRO A 121 29.01 -7.65 -3.09
CA PRO A 121 28.13 -7.96 -1.95
C PRO A 121 28.67 -7.48 -0.59
N LYS A 122 30.01 -7.48 -0.43
CA LYS A 122 30.65 -7.04 0.83
C LYS A 122 30.60 -5.53 1.03
N LEU A 123 30.34 -4.78 -0.03
CA LEU A 123 30.23 -3.33 -0.01
C LEU A 123 28.77 -2.88 -0.13
N ALA A 124 27.84 -3.75 0.21
CA ALA A 124 26.42 -3.45 0.18
C ALA A 124 26.12 -2.19 1.00
N ILE A 125 25.14 -1.40 0.53
CA ILE A 125 24.72 -0.19 1.22
C ILE A 125 24.22 -0.56 2.62
N PRO A 126 24.69 0.14 3.68
CA PRO A 126 24.24 -0.15 5.04
C PRO A 126 22.72 -0.06 5.17
N HIS A 127 22.15 -0.91 6.00
CA HIS A 127 20.71 -0.95 6.22
C HIS A 127 20.15 0.40 6.64
N CYS A 128 20.85 1.11 7.50
CA CYS A 128 20.44 2.46 7.95
C CYS A 128 20.32 3.46 6.80
N PHE A 129 21.19 3.35 5.80
CA PHE A 129 21.14 4.21 4.61
C PHE A 129 19.88 3.92 3.80
N ILE A 130 19.53 2.65 3.67
CA ILE A 130 18.33 2.22 2.96
C ILE A 130 17.08 2.76 3.67
N GLU A 131 17.05 2.69 4.98
CA GLU A 131 15.93 3.21 5.77
C GLU A 131 15.80 4.72 5.64
N ASN A 132 16.91 5.44 5.60
CA ASN A 132 16.88 6.89 5.38
C ASN A 132 16.26 7.26 4.04
N TYR A 133 16.49 6.46 2.99
CA TYR A 133 15.84 6.67 1.70
C TYR A 133 14.34 6.39 1.77
N LYS A 134 13.94 5.39 2.53
CA LYS A 134 12.52 5.12 2.74
C LYS A 134 11.87 6.20 3.59
N LEU A 135 12.63 6.79 4.48
CA LEU A 135 12.17 7.82 5.41
C LEU A 135 12.28 9.24 4.85
N GLY A 136 12.80 9.40 3.66
CA GLY A 136 12.57 10.59 2.88
C GLY A 136 11.10 10.80 2.64
N GLU A 137 10.41 9.86 3.05
CA GLU A 137 9.01 9.80 3.36
C GLU A 137 8.64 10.72 4.54
#